data_6629ab27b675e6bda6cf89412528de96
#
_entry.id   6629ab27b675e6bda6cf89412528de96
#
_cell.length_a   1.000
_cell.length_b   1.000
_cell.length_c   1.000
_cell.angle_alpha   90.00
_cell.angle_beta   90.00
_cell.angle_gamma   90.00
#
_symmetry.space_group_name_H-M   'P 1'
#
loop_
_entity.id
_entity.type
_entity.pdbx_description
1 polymer ?
#
loop_
_entity_poly.entity_id
_entity_poly.type
_entity_poly.pdbx_seq_one_letter_code
_entity_poly.pdbx_strand_id
1 'polypeptide(L)'
;MVDVTEQRRIGDPDPGAARLKRKRLLIAAGVVLVLAVPGIFYFSGAYDSWQDNRSLADTCRGSVDTSEVKELLGVDRVRGHDIEADHGSSPRAGQLHKCSVGAPDGNASVSVSLDWSGDAAGPLHDFGGFTPYGDVGMATPLKHGWEGVLDEVSGTRNLVATVNLPCENRRTDARSSSLLVTVQGMGTRSMGGAAQRARFARMTVKTAQNASKAWDCASRAGGEIERVPDSTAHTQVPQGEARGTCVGIKTAVRESVTDAKAPIENCYVLADRGVSQYRISAFYGPFVRALPAQRGYSGVLDPEKPAGNKDGVLWGSAKCPSEGRALYISTRLPGAADRFDPDGDAEKSALKTFAMRSSKRHGCEDLQLP
;
A
#
# COMPACT_ATOMS: atom_id res chain seq x y z
N MET A 1 -65.54 -83.84 28.30
CA MET A 1 -64.57 -83.17 27.35
C MET A 1 -64.45 -81.78 27.84
N VAL A 2 -63.40 -81.47 28.50
CA VAL A 2 -63.20 -80.14 29.08
C VAL A 2 -62.09 -79.50 28.26
N ASP A 3 -62.37 -78.34 27.69
CA ASP A 3 -61.37 -77.56 27.02
C ASP A 3 -61.10 -76.34 27.88
N VAL A 4 -59.87 -76.26 28.37
CA VAL A 4 -59.41 -75.16 29.24
C VAL A 4 -58.56 -74.23 28.37
N THR A 5 -59.13 -73.15 27.96
CA THR A 5 -58.37 -72.05 27.27
C THR A 5 -57.64 -71.24 28.30
N GLU A 6 -56.30 -71.42 28.37
CA GLU A 6 -55.35 -70.65 29.18
C GLU A 6 -55.14 -69.27 28.59
N GLN A 7 -55.74 -68.24 29.16
CA GLN A 7 -55.55 -66.82 28.78
C GLN A 7 -54.25 -66.31 29.40
N ARG A 8 -53.20 -66.21 28.60
CA ARG A 8 -51.94 -65.49 28.97
C ARG A 8 -52.24 -64.03 29.20
N ARG A 9 -52.19 -63.58 30.43
CA ARG A 9 -52.15 -62.14 30.76
C ARG A 9 -50.83 -61.56 30.28
N ILE A 10 -50.88 -60.68 29.29
CA ILE A 10 -49.76 -59.80 28.91
C ILE A 10 -49.62 -58.82 30.06
N GLY A 11 -48.51 -58.94 30.79
CA GLY A 11 -48.21 -58.03 31.91
C GLY A 11 -48.02 -56.59 31.42
N ASP A 12 -48.74 -55.67 32.08
CA ASP A 12 -48.58 -54.25 31.88
C ASP A 12 -47.11 -53.81 32.06
N PRO A 13 -46.53 -53.01 31.19
CA PRO A 13 -45.16 -52.57 31.34
C PRO A 13 -45.01 -51.67 32.60
N ASP A 14 -44.11 -52.01 33.46
CA ASP A 14 -43.77 -51.32 34.70
C ASP A 14 -43.49 -49.80 34.39
N PRO A 15 -44.32 -48.85 34.90
CA PRO A 15 -44.15 -47.43 34.65
C PRO A 15 -42.82 -46.87 35.16
N GLY A 16 -42.14 -47.54 36.10
CA GLY A 16 -40.80 -47.19 36.57
C GLY A 16 -39.71 -47.48 35.57
N ALA A 17 -39.81 -48.64 34.88
CA ALA A 17 -38.84 -49.02 33.84
C ALA A 17 -38.91 -48.11 32.60
N ALA A 18 -40.13 -47.68 32.24
CA ALA A 18 -40.31 -46.70 31.12
C ALA A 18 -39.70 -45.34 31.44
N ARG A 19 -39.84 -44.85 32.67
CA ARG A 19 -39.25 -43.57 33.13
C ARG A 19 -37.69 -43.64 33.14
N LEU A 20 -37.14 -44.77 33.59
CA LEU A 20 -35.68 -44.95 33.65
C LEU A 20 -35.07 -45.02 32.23
N LYS A 21 -35.70 -45.74 31.31
CA LYS A 21 -35.29 -45.79 29.89
C LYS A 21 -35.36 -44.40 29.26
N ARG A 22 -36.41 -43.61 29.51
CA ARG A 22 -36.55 -42.24 28.98
C ARG A 22 -35.47 -41.31 29.54
N LYS A 23 -35.11 -41.39 30.82
CA LYS A 23 -33.99 -40.61 31.42
C LYS A 23 -32.64 -40.99 30.80
N ARG A 24 -32.38 -42.30 30.64
CA ARG A 24 -31.14 -42.75 29.99
C ARG A 24 -31.05 -42.30 28.53
N LEU A 25 -32.12 -42.32 27.81
CA LEU A 25 -32.18 -41.86 26.41
C LEU A 25 -31.96 -40.35 26.30
N LEU A 26 -32.53 -39.56 27.22
CA LEU A 26 -32.29 -38.12 27.27
C LEU A 26 -30.84 -37.78 27.66
N ILE A 27 -30.25 -38.50 28.57
CA ILE A 27 -28.82 -38.33 28.93
C ILE A 27 -27.93 -38.72 27.74
N ALA A 28 -28.19 -39.84 27.08
CA ALA A 28 -27.44 -40.27 25.90
C ALA A 28 -27.57 -39.28 24.74
N ALA A 29 -28.78 -38.77 24.49
CA ALA A 29 -28.99 -37.73 23.49
C ALA A 29 -28.28 -36.43 23.84
N GLY A 30 -28.27 -36.01 25.11
CA GLY A 30 -27.54 -34.85 25.59
C GLY A 30 -26.03 -35.01 25.41
N VAL A 31 -25.47 -36.18 25.74
CA VAL A 31 -24.04 -36.46 25.53
C VAL A 31 -23.67 -36.44 24.04
N VAL A 32 -24.49 -37.06 23.20
CA VAL A 32 -24.27 -37.05 21.74
C VAL A 32 -24.32 -35.60 21.20
N LEU A 33 -25.25 -34.79 21.69
CA LEU A 33 -25.38 -33.39 21.25
C LEU A 33 -24.16 -32.55 21.70
N VAL A 34 -23.69 -32.75 22.94
CA VAL A 34 -22.50 -32.07 23.49
C VAL A 34 -21.23 -32.44 22.73
N LEU A 35 -21.13 -33.64 22.20
CA LEU A 35 -19.97 -34.08 21.42
C LEU A 35 -20.12 -33.77 19.92
N ALA A 36 -21.33 -33.84 19.38
CA ALA A 36 -21.59 -33.62 17.96
C ALA A 36 -21.51 -32.14 17.59
N VAL A 37 -21.99 -31.22 18.43
CA VAL A 37 -21.97 -29.77 18.14
C VAL A 37 -20.56 -29.22 17.96
N PRO A 38 -19.59 -29.47 18.86
CA PRO A 38 -18.20 -29.09 18.66
C PRO A 38 -17.58 -29.75 17.45
N GLY A 39 -17.90 -31.04 17.21
CA GLY A 39 -17.43 -31.75 16.02
C GLY A 39 -17.93 -31.10 14.72
N ILE A 40 -19.23 -30.87 14.62
CA ILE A 40 -19.82 -30.19 13.43
C ILE A 40 -19.21 -28.79 13.24
N PHE A 41 -19.08 -28.02 14.32
CA PHE A 41 -18.48 -26.69 14.28
C PHE A 41 -17.04 -26.72 13.77
N TYR A 42 -16.24 -27.69 14.22
CA TYR A 42 -14.85 -27.87 13.77
C TYR A 42 -14.78 -28.37 12.31
N PHE A 43 -15.51 -29.42 11.96
CA PHE A 43 -15.47 -30.01 10.61
C PHE A 43 -16.18 -29.19 9.53
N SER A 44 -17.12 -28.31 9.88
CA SER A 44 -17.77 -27.40 8.94
C SER A 44 -16.92 -26.20 8.54
N GLY A 45 -15.72 -26.02 9.11
CA GLY A 45 -14.89 -24.83 8.90
C GLY A 45 -15.40 -23.57 9.65
N ALA A 46 -16.47 -23.72 10.45
CA ALA A 46 -16.99 -22.61 11.23
C ALA A 46 -16.00 -22.14 12.31
N TYR A 47 -15.25 -23.06 12.88
CA TYR A 47 -14.18 -22.76 13.83
C TYR A 47 -13.07 -21.90 13.15
N ASP A 48 -12.64 -22.31 11.98
CA ASP A 48 -11.62 -21.58 11.22
C ASP A 48 -12.09 -20.19 10.84
N SER A 49 -13.34 -20.06 10.38
CA SER A 49 -13.95 -18.78 10.05
C SER A 49 -14.08 -17.86 11.26
N TRP A 50 -14.42 -18.43 12.43
CA TRP A 50 -14.47 -17.70 13.69
C TRP A 50 -13.08 -17.21 14.12
N GLN A 51 -12.06 -18.08 14.01
CA GLN A 51 -10.68 -17.75 14.34
C GLN A 51 -10.14 -16.66 13.40
N ASP A 52 -10.42 -16.76 12.11
CA ASP A 52 -10.02 -15.75 11.10
C ASP A 52 -10.67 -14.40 11.42
N ASN A 53 -11.98 -14.38 11.67
CA ASN A 53 -12.69 -13.15 12.02
C ASN A 53 -12.17 -12.52 13.32
N ARG A 54 -11.81 -13.33 14.32
CA ARG A 54 -11.22 -12.83 15.55
C ARG A 54 -9.84 -12.24 15.33
N SER A 55 -9.01 -12.86 14.49
CA SER A 55 -7.69 -12.33 14.14
C SER A 55 -7.79 -10.97 13.42
N LEU A 56 -8.87 -10.74 12.67
CA LEU A 56 -9.08 -9.51 11.91
C LEU A 56 -9.61 -8.34 12.76
N ALA A 57 -10.33 -8.63 13.85
CA ALA A 57 -10.97 -7.60 14.66
C ALA A 57 -9.96 -6.58 15.23
N ASP A 58 -8.80 -7.06 15.64
CA ASP A 58 -7.76 -6.24 16.26
C ASP A 58 -6.66 -5.83 15.27
N THR A 59 -6.52 -6.56 14.15
CA THR A 59 -5.48 -6.32 13.15
C THR A 59 -5.63 -4.93 12.55
N CYS A 60 -4.53 -4.22 12.47
CA CYS A 60 -4.47 -2.84 11.96
C CYS A 60 -5.43 -1.88 12.69
N ARG A 61 -5.79 -2.15 13.94
CA ARG A 61 -6.84 -1.44 14.69
C ARG A 61 -8.13 -1.26 13.89
N GLY A 62 -8.53 -2.27 13.13
CA GLY A 62 -9.73 -2.24 12.29
C GLY A 62 -9.66 -1.29 11.08
N SER A 63 -8.47 -0.81 10.72
CA SER A 63 -8.34 0.13 9.57
C SER A 63 -8.53 -0.57 8.22
N VAL A 64 -8.23 -1.87 8.12
CA VAL A 64 -8.32 -2.62 6.87
C VAL A 64 -9.73 -3.18 6.68
N ASP A 65 -10.32 -2.89 5.53
CA ASP A 65 -11.59 -3.51 5.14
C ASP A 65 -11.32 -4.91 4.56
N THR A 66 -11.72 -5.91 5.34
CA THR A 66 -11.46 -7.33 5.00
C THR A 66 -12.24 -7.80 3.79
N SER A 67 -13.37 -7.18 3.47
CA SER A 67 -14.16 -7.50 2.28
C SER A 67 -13.44 -7.07 1.01
N GLU A 68 -12.85 -5.87 1.02
CA GLU A 68 -12.03 -5.37 -0.09
C GLU A 68 -10.76 -6.22 -0.28
N VAL A 69 -10.13 -6.67 0.82
CA VAL A 69 -8.96 -7.56 0.74
C VAL A 69 -9.34 -8.92 0.12
N LYS A 70 -10.44 -9.54 0.56
CA LYS A 70 -10.93 -10.80 -0.03
C LYS A 70 -11.17 -10.67 -1.52
N GLU A 71 -11.85 -9.61 -1.93
CA GLU A 71 -12.14 -9.35 -3.34
C GLU A 71 -10.87 -9.09 -4.15
N LEU A 72 -9.93 -8.31 -3.60
CA LEU A 72 -8.65 -8.01 -4.24
C LEU A 72 -7.81 -9.28 -4.45
N LEU A 73 -7.68 -10.09 -3.42
CA LEU A 73 -6.88 -11.32 -3.46
C LEU A 73 -7.59 -12.48 -4.16
N GLY A 74 -8.92 -12.38 -4.36
CA GLY A 74 -9.74 -13.44 -4.94
C GLY A 74 -9.84 -14.67 -4.06
N VAL A 75 -9.97 -14.45 -2.73
CA VAL A 75 -10.03 -15.51 -1.71
C VAL A 75 -11.28 -15.35 -0.83
N ASP A 76 -11.84 -16.47 -0.38
CA ASP A 76 -13.03 -16.45 0.47
C ASP A 76 -12.69 -16.16 1.94
N ARG A 77 -11.47 -16.50 2.36
CA ARG A 77 -11.00 -16.37 3.73
C ARG A 77 -9.70 -15.59 3.80
N VAL A 78 -9.59 -14.72 4.81
CA VAL A 78 -8.36 -13.99 5.14
C VAL A 78 -8.13 -14.04 6.64
N ARG A 79 -6.87 -14.02 7.02
CA ARG A 79 -6.38 -13.94 8.39
C ARG A 79 -5.52 -12.71 8.55
N GLY A 80 -5.67 -12.02 9.68
CA GLY A 80 -4.89 -10.84 9.99
C GLY A 80 -3.88 -11.11 11.11
N HIS A 81 -2.78 -10.39 11.07
CA HIS A 81 -1.83 -10.31 12.18
C HIS A 81 -1.11 -8.97 12.15
N ASP A 82 -0.84 -8.44 13.33
CA ASP A 82 0.01 -7.28 13.48
C ASP A 82 1.48 -7.73 13.39
N ILE A 83 2.26 -6.98 12.65
CA ILE A 83 3.69 -7.22 12.53
C ILE A 83 4.35 -6.43 13.65
N GLU A 84 4.66 -7.11 14.74
CA GLU A 84 5.48 -6.53 15.80
C GLU A 84 6.86 -6.16 15.23
N ALA A 85 7.43 -5.05 15.71
CA ALA A 85 8.81 -4.73 15.39
C ALA A 85 9.67 -5.93 15.84
N ASP A 86 10.44 -6.51 14.90
CA ASP A 86 11.32 -7.65 15.16
C ASP A 86 12.09 -7.41 16.46
N HIS A 87 12.15 -8.43 17.31
CA HIS A 87 12.87 -8.41 18.58
C HIS A 87 14.36 -8.05 18.35
N GLY A 88 14.67 -6.77 18.28
CA GLY A 88 16.02 -6.24 18.01
C GLY A 88 16.06 -4.98 17.16
N SER A 89 15.02 -4.66 16.41
CA SER A 89 14.88 -3.35 15.75
C SER A 89 13.94 -2.47 16.57
N SER A 90 14.44 -1.37 17.09
CA SER A 90 13.56 -0.34 17.67
C SER A 90 12.56 0.10 16.60
N PRO A 91 11.27 0.31 16.98
CA PRO A 91 10.31 0.91 16.05
C PRO A 91 10.92 2.19 15.49
N ARG A 92 10.81 2.40 14.18
CA ARG A 92 11.27 3.64 13.57
C ARG A 92 10.52 4.80 14.23
N ALA A 93 11.22 5.90 14.49
CA ALA A 93 10.60 7.08 15.08
C ALA A 93 9.52 7.59 14.12
N GLY A 94 8.24 7.51 14.53
CA GLY A 94 7.10 7.90 13.71
C GLY A 94 6.30 6.73 13.13
N GLN A 95 6.82 5.49 13.15
CA GLN A 95 6.03 4.31 12.80
C GLN A 95 4.93 4.09 13.84
N LEU A 96 3.70 4.09 13.38
CA LEU A 96 2.53 3.90 14.23
C LEU A 96 2.14 2.43 14.35
N HIS A 97 2.08 1.76 13.21
CA HIS A 97 1.60 0.39 13.15
C HIS A 97 1.99 -0.28 11.85
N LYS A 98 2.21 -1.58 11.91
CA LYS A 98 2.39 -2.41 10.73
C LYS A 98 1.62 -3.71 10.91
N CYS A 99 0.91 -4.13 9.87
CA CYS A 99 0.07 -5.32 9.91
C CYS A 99 0.00 -6.00 8.55
N SER A 100 -0.48 -7.23 8.54
CA SER A 100 -0.72 -7.99 7.32
C SER A 100 -2.06 -8.69 7.38
N VAL A 101 -2.76 -8.71 6.25
CA VAL A 101 -3.99 -9.46 6.04
C VAL A 101 -3.85 -10.29 4.78
N GLY A 102 -3.99 -11.59 4.88
CA GLY A 102 -3.73 -12.48 3.75
C GLY A 102 -4.50 -13.78 3.78
N ALA A 103 -4.38 -14.54 2.71
CA ALA A 103 -4.92 -15.89 2.62
C ALA A 103 -4.29 -16.79 3.69
N PRO A 104 -5.07 -17.73 4.29
CA PRO A 104 -4.56 -18.61 5.34
C PRO A 104 -3.38 -19.49 4.92
N ASP A 105 -3.25 -19.76 3.61
CA ASP A 105 -2.15 -20.51 3.01
C ASP A 105 -0.87 -19.67 2.75
N GLY A 106 -0.93 -18.38 3.02
CA GLY A 106 0.20 -17.46 2.85
C GLY A 106 0.54 -17.06 1.40
N ASN A 107 -0.21 -17.56 0.41
CA ASN A 107 0.10 -17.35 -1.00
C ASN A 107 -0.24 -15.94 -1.52
N ALA A 108 -1.11 -15.22 -0.83
CA ALA A 108 -1.51 -13.86 -1.19
C ALA A 108 -1.76 -13.03 0.08
N SER A 109 -1.30 -11.80 0.09
CA SER A 109 -1.44 -10.93 1.26
C SER A 109 -1.42 -9.44 0.90
N VAL A 110 -1.94 -8.66 1.81
CA VAL A 110 -1.83 -7.20 1.84
C VAL A 110 -1.11 -6.82 3.12
N SER A 111 -0.01 -6.10 3.00
CA SER A 111 0.71 -5.50 4.13
C SER A 111 0.40 -4.02 4.19
N VAL A 112 0.14 -3.51 5.39
CA VAL A 112 -0.17 -2.10 5.65
C VAL A 112 0.83 -1.54 6.63
N SER A 113 1.45 -0.41 6.29
CA SER A 113 2.28 0.40 7.18
C SER A 113 1.59 1.73 7.41
N LEU A 114 1.51 2.15 8.66
CA LEU A 114 0.96 3.42 9.11
C LEU A 114 2.07 4.20 9.80
N ASP A 115 2.34 5.40 9.30
CA ASP A 115 3.45 6.22 9.78
C ASP A 115 3.01 7.69 9.93
N TRP A 116 3.55 8.39 10.93
CA TRP A 116 3.44 9.85 10.94
C TRP A 116 4.42 10.48 9.94
N SER A 117 4.10 11.66 9.48
CA SER A 117 4.92 12.44 8.53
C SER A 117 6.37 12.68 8.96
N GLY A 118 6.67 12.51 10.24
CA GLY A 118 8.05 12.57 10.76
C GLY A 118 8.93 11.40 10.32
N ASP A 119 8.33 10.27 9.91
CA ASP A 119 9.06 9.09 9.40
C ASP A 119 8.55 8.62 8.04
N ALA A 120 8.59 9.50 7.05
CA ALA A 120 8.27 9.13 5.68
C ALA A 120 9.37 8.29 5.00
N ALA A 121 10.48 8.00 5.68
CA ALA A 121 11.55 7.16 5.14
C ALA A 121 11.10 5.70 4.93
N GLY A 122 10.27 5.18 5.84
CA GLY A 122 9.65 3.88 5.70
C GLY A 122 8.76 3.76 4.47
N PRO A 123 7.73 4.59 4.34
CA PRO A 123 6.89 4.66 3.15
C PRO A 123 7.67 4.81 1.84
N LEU A 124 8.71 5.65 1.79
CA LEU A 124 9.56 5.76 0.60
C LEU A 124 10.33 4.48 0.28
N HIS A 125 10.83 3.79 1.31
CA HIS A 125 11.50 2.50 1.13
C HIS A 125 10.52 1.43 0.64
N ASP A 126 9.36 1.36 1.25
CA ASP A 126 8.31 0.38 0.93
C ASP A 126 7.69 0.65 -0.45
N PHE A 127 7.64 1.91 -0.89
CA PHE A 127 7.23 2.28 -2.25
C PHE A 127 8.22 1.82 -3.33
N GLY A 128 9.26 1.12 -2.95
CA GLY A 128 10.05 0.27 -3.83
C GLY A 128 11.01 0.98 -4.76
N GLY A 129 12.04 1.58 -4.24
CA GLY A 129 13.19 1.82 -5.07
C GLY A 129 13.44 3.23 -5.53
N PHE A 130 13.08 4.21 -4.72
CA PHE A 130 13.70 5.52 -4.84
C PHE A 130 15.17 5.47 -4.36
N THR A 131 15.86 4.38 -4.76
CA THR A 131 17.31 4.30 -4.66
C THR A 131 17.92 4.85 -5.94
N PRO A 132 19.12 5.44 -5.92
CA PRO A 132 19.78 5.92 -7.12
C PRO A 132 20.15 4.80 -8.10
N TYR A 133 19.97 3.55 -7.74
CA TYR A 133 20.53 2.40 -8.45
C TYR A 133 19.50 1.50 -9.16
N GLY A 134 18.24 1.92 -9.27
CA GLY A 134 17.19 1.08 -9.86
C GLY A 134 16.37 1.76 -10.95
N ASP A 135 16.17 1.07 -12.06
CA ASP A 135 15.09 1.34 -13.00
C ASP A 135 13.81 0.80 -12.37
N VAL A 136 13.21 1.57 -11.49
CA VAL A 136 12.16 1.10 -10.60
C VAL A 136 10.93 1.91 -10.86
N GLY A 137 9.87 1.24 -11.09
CA GLY A 137 8.50 1.68 -11.07
C GLY A 137 8.17 3.09 -11.55
N MET A 138 6.95 3.29 -11.88
CA MET A 138 6.44 4.59 -12.33
C MET A 138 5.34 5.05 -11.37
N ALA A 139 5.64 6.07 -10.55
CA ALA A 139 4.65 6.65 -9.64
C ALA A 139 3.44 7.15 -10.42
N THR A 140 2.34 6.42 -10.32
CA THR A 140 1.08 6.75 -10.98
C THR A 140 0.15 7.42 -9.97
N PRO A 141 -0.33 8.65 -10.19
CA PRO A 141 -1.20 9.34 -9.24
C PRO A 141 -2.54 8.61 -9.10
N LEU A 142 -3.07 8.53 -7.88
CA LEU A 142 -4.39 7.98 -7.59
C LEU A 142 -5.51 8.87 -8.17
N LYS A 143 -5.25 10.16 -8.36
CA LYS A 143 -6.22 11.17 -8.80
C LYS A 143 -7.39 11.38 -7.83
N HIS A 144 -8.51 11.90 -8.32
CA HIS A 144 -9.75 12.12 -7.55
C HIS A 144 -9.56 12.95 -6.27
N GLY A 145 -8.54 13.83 -6.24
CA GLY A 145 -8.23 14.67 -5.08
C GLY A 145 -7.41 13.99 -3.98
N TRP A 146 -6.97 12.75 -4.18
CA TRP A 146 -6.10 12.04 -3.26
C TRP A 146 -4.63 12.47 -3.42
N GLU A 147 -3.97 12.75 -2.32
CA GLU A 147 -2.52 12.90 -2.26
C GLU A 147 -1.88 11.51 -2.16
N GLY A 148 -1.84 10.80 -3.27
CA GLY A 148 -1.36 9.44 -3.28
C GLY A 148 -0.90 8.97 -4.65
N VAL A 149 -0.05 7.97 -4.62
CA VAL A 149 0.52 7.31 -5.80
C VAL A 149 0.49 5.80 -5.66
N LEU A 150 0.43 5.14 -6.81
CA LEU A 150 0.46 3.69 -6.96
C LEU A 150 1.58 3.31 -7.91
N ASP A 151 2.28 2.25 -7.61
CA ASP A 151 3.31 1.66 -8.46
C ASP A 151 3.15 0.15 -8.58
N GLU A 152 3.64 -0.39 -9.69
CA GLU A 152 3.81 -1.82 -9.90
C GLU A 152 5.28 -2.15 -9.72
N VAL A 153 5.61 -2.95 -8.71
CA VAL A 153 6.99 -3.30 -8.42
C VAL A 153 7.57 -4.14 -9.56
N SER A 154 8.53 -3.56 -10.29
CA SER A 154 9.11 -4.15 -11.49
C SER A 154 9.60 -5.58 -11.27
N GLY A 155 9.26 -6.46 -12.21
CA GLY A 155 9.65 -7.86 -12.16
C GLY A 155 8.89 -8.71 -11.14
N THR A 156 7.93 -8.14 -10.44
CA THR A 156 7.05 -8.85 -9.50
C THR A 156 5.59 -8.70 -9.91
N ARG A 157 4.69 -9.41 -9.22
CA ARG A 157 3.24 -9.25 -9.39
C ARG A 157 2.65 -8.36 -8.29
N ASN A 158 3.49 -7.54 -7.69
CA ASN A 158 3.13 -6.78 -6.51
C ASN A 158 2.74 -5.36 -6.88
N LEU A 159 1.75 -4.83 -6.20
CA LEU A 159 1.40 -3.41 -6.22
C LEU A 159 1.80 -2.78 -4.90
N VAL A 160 2.22 -1.53 -4.96
CA VAL A 160 2.41 -0.69 -3.79
C VAL A 160 1.71 0.64 -3.99
N ALA A 161 1.06 1.16 -2.96
CA ALA A 161 0.49 2.49 -2.99
C ALA A 161 0.78 3.20 -1.68
N THR A 162 1.00 4.50 -1.75
CA THR A 162 1.12 5.35 -0.56
C THR A 162 0.18 6.53 -0.68
N VAL A 163 -0.47 6.87 0.45
CA VAL A 163 -1.40 7.99 0.57
C VAL A 163 -0.91 8.88 1.70
N ASN A 164 -0.77 10.17 1.43
CA ASN A 164 -0.53 11.20 2.41
C ASN A 164 -1.87 11.83 2.82
N LEU A 165 -2.17 11.85 4.11
CA LEU A 165 -3.36 12.47 4.69
C LEU A 165 -2.95 13.62 5.60
N PRO A 166 -2.96 14.88 5.13
CA PRO A 166 -2.74 16.04 5.99
C PRO A 166 -3.78 16.10 7.10
N CYS A 167 -3.34 16.17 8.36
CA CYS A 167 -4.22 16.22 9.53
C CYS A 167 -4.47 17.68 9.92
N GLU A 168 -5.70 18.15 9.72
CA GLU A 168 -6.06 19.56 10.01
C GLU A 168 -5.90 19.90 11.51
N ASN A 169 -6.18 18.94 12.38
CA ASN A 169 -6.06 19.06 13.83
C ASN A 169 -4.61 18.97 14.37
N ARG A 170 -3.61 18.69 13.48
CA ARG A 170 -2.20 18.48 13.87
C ARG A 170 -1.22 19.34 13.09
N ARG A 171 -1.66 20.38 12.40
CA ARG A 171 -0.84 21.21 11.50
C ARG A 171 0.39 21.84 12.15
N THR A 172 0.35 22.10 13.45
CA THR A 172 1.45 22.72 14.21
C THR A 172 2.54 21.74 14.61
N ASP A 173 2.27 20.44 14.57
CA ASP A 173 3.24 19.39 14.85
C ASP A 173 3.85 18.86 13.54
N ALA A 174 5.04 19.35 13.20
CA ALA A 174 5.74 18.94 11.99
C ALA A 174 6.03 17.42 11.91
N ARG A 175 6.02 16.70 13.04
CA ARG A 175 6.26 15.25 13.08
C ARG A 175 5.01 14.43 12.85
N SER A 176 3.84 14.96 13.20
CA SER A 176 2.56 14.27 13.03
C SER A 176 1.53 15.08 12.24
N SER A 177 2.00 16.03 11.42
CA SER A 177 1.13 16.91 10.60
C SER A 177 0.38 16.16 9.50
N SER A 178 0.80 14.95 9.16
CA SER A 178 0.05 14.06 8.28
C SER A 178 0.27 12.60 8.64
N LEU A 179 -0.71 11.78 8.28
CA LEU A 179 -0.67 10.32 8.37
C LEU A 179 -0.33 9.75 6.99
N LEU A 180 0.71 8.92 6.95
CA LEU A 180 1.12 8.17 5.77
C LEU A 180 0.58 6.74 5.85
N VAL A 181 -0.10 6.30 4.83
CA VAL A 181 -0.62 4.95 4.71
C VAL A 181 -0.01 4.30 3.49
N THR A 182 0.85 3.32 3.70
CA THR A 182 1.48 2.55 2.63
C THR A 182 0.93 1.14 2.63
N VAL A 183 0.45 0.70 1.49
CA VAL A 183 -0.13 -0.62 1.29
C VAL A 183 0.66 -1.34 0.21
N GLN A 184 1.04 -2.59 0.49
CA GLN A 184 1.69 -3.48 -0.45
C GLN A 184 0.81 -4.71 -0.66
N GLY A 185 0.45 -5.00 -1.89
CA GLY A 185 -0.28 -6.20 -2.26
C GLY A 185 0.65 -7.21 -2.92
N MET A 186 0.67 -8.43 -2.39
CA MET A 186 1.36 -9.58 -2.96
C MET A 186 0.34 -10.65 -3.33
N GLY A 187 0.37 -11.14 -4.57
CA GLY A 187 -0.60 -12.12 -5.02
C GLY A 187 -0.04 -13.17 -5.96
N THR A 188 -0.74 -14.30 -6.03
CA THR A 188 -0.45 -15.37 -6.98
C THR A 188 -0.84 -15.00 -8.42
N ARG A 189 -1.77 -14.04 -8.57
CA ARG A 189 -2.24 -13.52 -9.84
C ARG A 189 -1.61 -12.17 -10.14
N SER A 190 -1.48 -11.81 -11.42
CA SER A 190 -1.03 -10.48 -11.80
C SER A 190 -2.00 -9.43 -11.28
N MET A 191 -1.48 -8.48 -10.51
CA MET A 191 -2.25 -7.33 -10.01
C MET A 191 -2.18 -6.12 -10.95
N GLY A 192 -1.41 -6.22 -12.06
CA GLY A 192 -1.16 -5.08 -12.97
C GLY A 192 -2.33 -4.71 -13.88
N GLY A 193 -3.38 -5.51 -13.99
CA GLY A 193 -4.55 -5.20 -14.81
C GLY A 193 -5.34 -3.99 -14.27
N ALA A 194 -5.94 -3.17 -15.18
CA ALA A 194 -6.64 -1.94 -14.82
C ALA A 194 -7.69 -2.12 -13.71
N ALA A 195 -8.48 -3.20 -13.76
CA ALA A 195 -9.49 -3.50 -12.74
C ALA A 195 -8.85 -3.79 -11.36
N GLN A 196 -7.77 -4.56 -11.33
CA GLN A 196 -7.07 -4.89 -10.08
C GLN A 196 -6.35 -3.68 -9.49
N ARG A 197 -5.74 -2.85 -10.33
CA ARG A 197 -5.14 -1.57 -9.91
C ARG A 197 -6.19 -0.65 -9.28
N ALA A 198 -7.38 -0.53 -9.88
CA ALA A 198 -8.48 0.25 -9.34
C ALA A 198 -9.00 -0.30 -8.00
N ARG A 199 -9.14 -1.62 -7.87
CA ARG A 199 -9.50 -2.28 -6.60
C ARG A 199 -8.46 -2.02 -5.52
N PHE A 200 -7.20 -2.22 -5.86
CA PHE A 200 -6.10 -1.98 -4.93
C PHE A 200 -6.08 -0.52 -4.45
N ALA A 201 -6.28 0.43 -5.35
CA ALA A 201 -6.36 1.84 -5.01
C ALA A 201 -7.57 2.15 -4.10
N ARG A 202 -8.77 1.60 -4.40
CA ARG A 202 -9.96 1.74 -3.53
C ARG A 202 -9.72 1.19 -2.13
N MET A 203 -9.18 -0.02 -2.05
CA MET A 203 -8.83 -0.63 -0.76
C MET A 203 -7.83 0.23 0.01
N THR A 204 -6.80 0.75 -0.67
CA THR A 204 -5.79 1.63 -0.05
C THR A 204 -6.41 2.90 0.52
N VAL A 205 -7.23 3.62 -0.25
CA VAL A 205 -7.84 4.87 0.22
C VAL A 205 -8.88 4.64 1.31
N LYS A 206 -9.60 3.51 1.28
CA LYS A 206 -10.53 3.12 2.34
C LYS A 206 -9.78 2.79 3.63
N THR A 207 -8.66 2.07 3.52
CA THR A 207 -7.74 1.84 4.65
C THR A 207 -7.25 3.17 5.21
N ALA A 208 -6.85 4.11 4.36
CA ALA A 208 -6.40 5.44 4.76
C ALA A 208 -7.49 6.23 5.50
N GLN A 209 -8.73 6.21 5.01
CA GLN A 209 -9.88 6.83 5.69
C GLN A 209 -10.17 6.21 7.05
N ASN A 210 -10.10 4.90 7.18
CA ASN A 210 -10.31 4.21 8.44
C ASN A 210 -9.17 4.51 9.42
N ALA A 211 -7.92 4.48 8.93
CA ALA A 211 -6.74 4.83 9.72
C ALA A 211 -6.82 6.27 10.23
N SER A 212 -7.27 7.23 9.41
CA SER A 212 -7.40 8.62 9.86
C SER A 212 -8.33 8.75 11.08
N LYS A 213 -9.40 7.97 11.12
CA LYS A 213 -10.32 7.90 12.27
C LYS A 213 -9.66 7.22 13.48
N ALA A 214 -8.98 6.09 13.26
CA ALA A 214 -8.36 5.30 14.34
C ALA A 214 -7.20 6.03 15.03
N TRP A 215 -6.54 6.95 14.34
CA TRP A 215 -5.40 7.72 14.85
C TRP A 215 -5.70 9.22 15.05
N ASP A 216 -6.97 9.61 15.09
CA ASP A 216 -7.40 10.99 15.32
C ASP A 216 -6.67 11.99 14.40
N CYS A 217 -6.71 11.72 13.08
CA CYS A 217 -6.21 12.60 12.03
C CYS A 217 -7.41 13.18 11.28
N ALA A 218 -7.82 14.39 11.60
CA ALA A 218 -8.89 15.08 10.87
C ALA A 218 -8.38 15.44 9.47
N SER A 219 -8.62 14.58 8.49
CA SER A 219 -8.17 14.75 7.11
C SER A 219 -9.34 14.92 6.14
N ARG A 220 -9.07 15.59 5.03
CA ARG A 220 -10.01 15.62 3.90
C ARG A 220 -9.74 14.43 3.00
N ALA A 221 -10.74 13.58 2.84
CA ALA A 221 -10.70 12.49 1.88
C ALA A 221 -10.82 13.01 0.43
N GLY A 222 -10.22 12.31 -0.50
CA GLY A 222 -10.50 12.47 -1.91
C GLY A 222 -11.86 11.86 -2.31
N GLY A 223 -12.19 11.96 -3.58
CA GLY A 223 -13.37 11.33 -4.16
C GLY A 223 -13.24 9.82 -4.35
N GLU A 224 -14.32 9.20 -4.80
CA GLU A 224 -14.35 7.78 -5.12
C GLU A 224 -13.42 7.45 -6.29
N ILE A 225 -12.72 6.31 -6.21
CA ILE A 225 -11.81 5.84 -7.24
C ILE A 225 -12.52 4.78 -8.09
N GLU A 226 -13.00 5.17 -9.24
CA GLU A 226 -13.53 4.23 -10.24
C GLU A 226 -12.41 3.59 -11.06
N ARG A 227 -11.42 4.39 -11.44
CA ARG A 227 -10.27 4.00 -12.25
C ARG A 227 -9.01 4.71 -11.78
N VAL A 228 -7.89 4.05 -11.96
CA VAL A 228 -6.56 4.67 -11.87
C VAL A 228 -5.91 4.65 -13.25
N PRO A 229 -5.05 5.59 -13.58
CA PRO A 229 -4.31 5.57 -14.85
C PRO A 229 -3.52 4.26 -15.00
N ASP A 230 -3.38 3.80 -16.23
CA ASP A 230 -2.58 2.62 -16.53
C ASP A 230 -1.11 2.83 -16.17
N SER A 231 -0.42 1.73 -15.85
CA SER A 231 1.03 1.78 -15.67
C SER A 231 1.71 2.02 -17.01
N THR A 232 2.56 3.03 -17.05
CA THR A 232 3.39 3.37 -18.22
C THR A 232 4.86 3.07 -17.99
N ALA A 233 5.17 2.31 -16.93
CA ALA A 233 6.54 2.00 -16.52
C ALA A 233 7.39 1.37 -17.65
N HIS A 234 6.77 0.63 -18.54
CA HIS A 234 7.43 -0.04 -19.66
C HIS A 234 7.11 0.57 -21.03
N THR A 235 6.33 1.66 -21.06
CA THR A 235 5.90 2.30 -22.31
C THR A 235 6.87 3.41 -22.68
N GLN A 236 7.61 3.23 -23.77
CA GLN A 236 8.46 4.29 -24.32
C GLN A 236 7.61 5.29 -25.09
N VAL A 237 7.81 6.56 -24.79
CA VAL A 237 7.25 7.71 -25.54
C VAL A 237 8.35 8.30 -26.42
N PRO A 238 8.12 8.42 -27.74
CA PRO A 238 9.09 8.99 -28.66
C PRO A 238 9.44 10.44 -28.32
N GLN A 239 10.58 10.89 -28.84
CA GLN A 239 11.04 12.28 -28.73
C GLN A 239 9.96 13.26 -29.17
N GLY A 240 9.66 14.25 -28.32
CA GLY A 240 8.70 15.32 -28.60
C GLY A 240 7.22 14.94 -28.43
N GLU A 241 6.91 13.69 -28.10
CA GLU A 241 5.52 13.20 -27.94
C GLU A 241 5.06 13.14 -26.46
N ALA A 242 5.96 13.43 -25.51
CA ALA A 242 5.64 13.43 -24.09
C ALA A 242 4.51 14.41 -23.75
N ARG A 243 3.51 13.95 -23.01
CA ARG A 243 2.33 14.72 -22.58
C ARG A 243 2.08 14.66 -21.07
N GLY A 244 2.81 13.81 -20.36
CA GLY A 244 2.73 13.57 -18.92
C GLY A 244 3.82 14.29 -18.13
N THR A 245 4.43 13.58 -17.20
CA THR A 245 5.45 14.13 -16.29
C THR A 245 6.72 14.57 -17.02
N CYS A 246 7.02 13.98 -18.18
CA CYS A 246 8.20 14.32 -19.01
C CYS A 246 7.96 15.41 -20.07
N VAL A 247 6.79 16.03 -20.09
CA VAL A 247 6.45 16.98 -21.16
C VAL A 247 7.49 18.08 -21.30
N GLY A 248 7.96 18.30 -22.56
CA GLY A 248 8.98 19.30 -22.92
C GLY A 248 10.43 18.79 -22.88
N ILE A 249 10.68 17.56 -22.42
CA ILE A 249 11.96 16.88 -22.56
C ILE A 249 12.14 16.44 -24.02
N LYS A 250 13.32 16.70 -24.58
CA LYS A 250 13.58 16.59 -26.03
C LYS A 250 14.15 15.25 -26.47
N THR A 251 14.05 14.23 -25.65
CA THR A 251 14.51 12.88 -25.96
C THR A 251 13.38 11.89 -25.80
N ALA A 252 13.58 10.61 -26.13
CA ALA A 252 12.64 9.58 -25.77
C ALA A 252 12.58 9.42 -24.25
N VAL A 253 11.39 9.14 -23.73
CA VAL A 253 11.15 9.08 -22.28
C VAL A 253 10.21 7.93 -21.91
N ARG A 254 10.14 7.63 -20.62
CA ARG A 254 9.00 6.95 -19.98
C ARG A 254 8.40 7.90 -18.96
N GLU A 255 7.09 8.06 -18.98
CA GLU A 255 6.40 9.07 -18.18
C GLU A 255 5.10 8.54 -17.58
N SER A 256 4.66 9.18 -16.50
CA SER A 256 3.32 9.00 -15.94
C SER A 256 2.41 10.17 -16.32
N VAL A 257 1.12 10.00 -16.10
CA VAL A 257 0.17 11.12 -16.13
C VAL A 257 0.46 12.07 -14.97
N THR A 258 0.06 13.33 -15.12
CA THR A 258 0.27 14.35 -14.10
C THR A 258 -0.95 14.54 -13.20
N ASP A 259 -0.71 14.91 -11.94
CA ASP A 259 -1.73 15.35 -10.99
C ASP A 259 -1.13 16.35 -10.01
N ALA A 260 -1.82 17.46 -9.73
CA ALA A 260 -1.37 18.50 -8.80
C ALA A 260 -1.40 18.03 -7.32
N LYS A 261 -1.94 16.86 -7.03
CA LYS A 261 -1.99 16.23 -5.73
C LYS A 261 -1.04 15.03 -5.59
N ALA A 262 -0.30 14.70 -6.65
CA ALA A 262 0.66 13.60 -6.59
C ALA A 262 1.83 13.97 -5.67
N PRO A 263 2.06 13.25 -4.56
CA PRO A 263 3.17 13.57 -3.65
C PRO A 263 4.53 13.17 -4.23
N ILE A 264 4.54 12.38 -5.28
CA ILE A 264 5.72 11.92 -6.01
C ILE A 264 5.42 11.94 -7.49
N GLU A 265 6.31 12.53 -8.29
CA GLU A 265 6.29 12.45 -9.75
C GLU A 265 7.64 11.97 -10.25
N ASN A 266 7.67 11.19 -11.33
CA ASN A 266 8.93 10.81 -11.96
C ASN A 266 8.83 10.76 -13.50
N CYS A 267 10.00 10.88 -14.11
CA CYS A 267 10.24 10.86 -15.53
C CYS A 267 11.55 10.14 -15.78
N TYR A 268 11.55 9.13 -16.66
CA TYR A 268 12.76 8.46 -17.10
C TYR A 268 13.18 8.99 -18.45
N VAL A 269 14.39 9.49 -18.53
CA VAL A 269 15.00 9.92 -19.78
C VAL A 269 15.77 8.75 -20.35
N LEU A 270 15.51 8.46 -21.62
CA LEU A 270 16.06 7.30 -22.31
C LEU A 270 17.22 7.70 -23.21
N ALA A 271 18.26 6.90 -23.19
CA ALA A 271 19.29 6.90 -24.21
C ALA A 271 18.81 6.17 -25.48
N ASP A 272 19.65 6.12 -26.49
CA ASP A 272 19.44 5.30 -27.66
C ASP A 272 19.15 3.84 -27.27
N ARG A 273 18.28 3.19 -28.00
CA ARG A 273 17.81 1.81 -27.75
C ARG A 273 16.90 1.65 -26.52
N GLY A 274 16.34 2.75 -25.96
CA GLY A 274 15.32 2.68 -24.90
C GLY A 274 15.85 2.35 -23.50
N VAL A 275 17.17 2.40 -23.29
CA VAL A 275 17.78 2.21 -21.98
C VAL A 275 17.61 3.48 -21.15
N SER A 276 17.15 3.36 -19.90
CA SER A 276 17.05 4.50 -19.01
C SER A 276 18.41 5.06 -18.66
N GLN A 277 18.62 6.34 -18.95
CA GLN A 277 19.87 7.07 -18.72
C GLN A 277 19.85 7.72 -17.33
N TYR A 278 18.82 8.49 -17.04
CA TYR A 278 18.60 9.09 -15.73
C TYR A 278 17.10 9.18 -15.41
N ARG A 279 16.83 9.20 -14.12
CA ARG A 279 15.52 9.41 -13.57
C ARG A 279 15.44 10.81 -12.98
N ILE A 280 14.39 11.54 -13.34
CA ILE A 280 14.05 12.81 -12.73
C ILE A 280 12.82 12.59 -11.87
N SER A 281 12.86 13.06 -10.62
CA SER A 281 11.77 12.89 -9.68
C SER A 281 11.48 14.20 -8.96
N ALA A 282 10.20 14.44 -8.64
CA ALA A 282 9.77 15.47 -7.71
C ALA A 282 9.13 14.82 -6.49
N PHE A 283 9.43 15.39 -5.32
CA PHE A 283 8.90 14.97 -4.04
C PHE A 283 8.27 16.16 -3.33
N TYR A 284 7.13 15.90 -2.67
CA TYR A 284 6.35 16.92 -1.98
C TYR A 284 6.03 16.48 -0.55
N GLY A 285 5.73 17.44 0.30
CA GLY A 285 5.30 17.20 1.67
C GLY A 285 6.29 16.39 2.51
N PRO A 286 5.83 15.35 3.22
CA PRO A 286 6.69 14.59 4.13
C PRO A 286 7.83 13.84 3.44
N PHE A 287 7.68 13.50 2.16
CA PHE A 287 8.69 12.76 1.41
C PHE A 287 9.97 13.55 1.16
N VAL A 288 9.88 14.87 1.09
CA VAL A 288 11.06 15.76 0.97
C VAL A 288 12.00 15.58 2.15
N ARG A 289 11.46 15.52 3.36
CA ARG A 289 12.25 15.38 4.59
C ARG A 289 12.87 13.99 4.73
N ALA A 290 12.24 13.00 4.15
CA ALA A 290 12.67 11.60 4.24
C ALA A 290 13.79 11.23 3.28
N LEU A 291 13.93 11.93 2.17
CA LEU A 291 14.90 11.62 1.12
C LEU A 291 16.35 11.60 1.57
N PRO A 292 16.85 12.58 2.37
CA PRO A 292 18.24 12.55 2.82
C PRO A 292 18.60 11.34 3.68
N ALA A 293 17.61 10.66 4.28
CA ALA A 293 17.82 9.43 5.04
C ALA A 293 17.79 8.16 4.17
N GLN A 294 17.38 8.26 2.91
CA GLN A 294 17.34 7.11 2.00
C GLN A 294 18.74 6.69 1.56
N ARG A 295 18.91 5.38 1.43
CA ARG A 295 20.17 4.81 0.90
C ARG A 295 20.47 5.40 -0.48
N GLY A 296 21.69 5.95 -0.64
CA GLY A 296 22.15 6.57 -1.87
C GLY A 296 21.89 8.07 -1.97
N TYR A 297 21.08 8.64 -1.07
CA TYR A 297 20.96 10.09 -0.91
C TYR A 297 21.58 10.58 0.38
N SER A 298 21.80 9.69 1.34
CA SER A 298 22.47 9.99 2.61
C SER A 298 23.87 10.52 2.36
N GLY A 299 24.15 11.72 2.89
CA GLY A 299 25.42 12.43 2.70
C GLY A 299 25.62 13.02 1.29
N VAL A 300 24.69 12.81 0.35
CA VAL A 300 24.69 13.41 -0.99
C VAL A 300 23.82 14.67 -1.00
N LEU A 301 22.54 14.52 -0.64
CA LEU A 301 21.63 15.65 -0.54
C LEU A 301 21.96 16.47 0.71
N ASP A 302 22.20 17.76 0.50
CA ASP A 302 22.39 18.73 1.58
C ASP A 302 21.03 19.43 1.83
N PRO A 303 20.35 19.14 2.95
CA PRO A 303 19.05 19.72 3.24
C PRO A 303 19.08 21.25 3.43
N GLU A 304 20.24 21.83 3.73
CA GLU A 304 20.40 23.27 3.92
C GLU A 304 20.57 24.01 2.59
N LYS A 305 21.00 23.29 1.53
CA LYS A 305 21.17 23.87 0.21
C LYS A 305 19.92 23.76 -0.66
N PRO A 306 19.44 24.85 -1.26
CA PRO A 306 18.27 24.82 -2.12
C PRO A 306 18.52 24.08 -3.43
N ALA A 307 19.77 24.04 -3.90
CA ALA A 307 20.18 23.35 -5.14
C ALA A 307 21.62 22.88 -5.03
N GLY A 308 21.98 21.88 -5.83
CA GLY A 308 23.35 21.37 -5.88
C GLY A 308 23.57 20.20 -6.84
N ASN A 309 24.84 19.80 -6.89
CA ASN A 309 25.31 18.63 -7.64
C ASN A 309 26.38 17.91 -6.81
N LYS A 310 26.14 16.62 -6.51
CA LYS A 310 27.12 15.77 -5.81
C LYS A 310 26.92 14.32 -6.17
N ASP A 311 28.02 13.61 -6.42
CA ASP A 311 28.05 12.16 -6.67
C ASP A 311 27.06 11.66 -7.74
N GLY A 312 26.88 12.45 -8.83
CA GLY A 312 25.97 12.12 -9.92
C GLY A 312 24.49 12.37 -9.61
N VAL A 313 24.18 13.07 -8.53
CA VAL A 313 22.85 13.52 -8.17
C VAL A 313 22.78 15.03 -8.31
N LEU A 314 21.87 15.50 -9.18
CA LEU A 314 21.50 16.90 -9.30
C LEU A 314 20.24 17.15 -8.51
N TRP A 315 20.16 18.25 -7.75
CA TRP A 315 18.91 18.62 -7.09
C TRP A 315 18.62 20.09 -7.13
N GLY A 316 17.34 20.41 -7.07
CA GLY A 316 16.83 21.75 -6.92
C GLY A 316 15.59 21.75 -6.03
N SER A 317 15.13 22.91 -5.59
CA SER A 317 13.95 22.99 -4.73
C SER A 317 13.09 24.22 -5.03
N ALA A 318 11.84 24.17 -4.56
CA ALA A 318 10.91 25.29 -4.60
C ALA A 318 10.11 25.38 -3.29
N LYS A 319 9.47 26.50 -3.03
CA LYS A 319 8.53 26.67 -1.93
C LYS A 319 7.10 26.43 -2.42
N CYS A 320 6.37 25.57 -1.72
CA CYS A 320 4.98 25.24 -2.06
C CYS A 320 4.02 25.68 -0.95
N PRO A 321 2.84 26.25 -1.27
CA PRO A 321 1.95 26.85 -0.29
C PRO A 321 1.43 25.90 0.79
N SER A 322 1.11 24.67 0.39
CA SER A 322 0.51 23.66 1.30
C SER A 322 1.52 22.65 1.85
N GLU A 323 2.64 22.47 1.18
CA GLU A 323 3.55 21.34 1.40
C GLU A 323 4.93 21.77 1.89
N GLY A 324 5.14 23.07 2.03
CA GLY A 324 6.41 23.66 2.43
C GLY A 324 7.43 23.65 1.30
N ARG A 325 8.41 22.73 1.34
CA ARG A 325 9.45 22.60 0.33
C ARG A 325 9.15 21.45 -0.62
N ALA A 326 9.30 21.68 -1.94
CA ALA A 326 9.42 20.62 -2.94
C ALA A 326 10.90 20.37 -3.23
N LEU A 327 11.23 19.14 -3.63
CA LEU A 327 12.58 18.73 -4.03
C LEU A 327 12.52 18.04 -5.38
N TYR A 328 13.33 18.52 -6.32
CA TYR A 328 13.47 17.97 -7.66
C TYR A 328 14.86 17.36 -7.80
N ILE A 329 14.92 16.08 -8.19
CA ILE A 329 16.19 15.34 -8.22
C ILE A 329 16.34 14.67 -9.57
N SER A 330 17.53 14.78 -10.17
CA SER A 330 17.97 13.88 -11.23
C SER A 330 19.02 12.94 -10.70
N THR A 331 18.91 11.67 -11.06
CA THR A 331 19.81 10.60 -10.64
C THR A 331 20.19 9.77 -11.86
N ARG A 332 21.48 9.62 -12.11
CA ARG A 332 21.99 8.73 -13.15
C ARG A 332 21.77 7.28 -12.76
N LEU A 333 21.30 6.49 -13.71
CA LEU A 333 21.00 5.08 -13.48
C LEU A 333 22.19 4.20 -13.83
N PRO A 334 22.38 3.04 -13.17
CA PRO A 334 23.46 2.10 -13.50
C PRO A 334 23.38 1.65 -14.96
N GLY A 335 24.53 1.63 -15.64
CA GLY A 335 24.59 1.31 -17.06
C GLY A 335 24.33 2.48 -18.00
N ALA A 336 23.90 3.64 -17.47
CA ALA A 336 23.96 4.91 -18.16
C ALA A 336 25.45 5.24 -18.31
N ALA A 337 26.02 4.81 -19.44
CA ALA A 337 27.42 5.07 -19.69
C ALA A 337 27.69 6.57 -19.74
N ASP A 338 28.80 7.02 -19.19
CA ASP A 338 29.38 8.37 -19.29
C ASP A 338 29.51 8.89 -20.74
N ARG A 339 29.03 8.10 -21.69
CA ARG A 339 29.21 8.32 -23.15
C ARG A 339 28.28 9.38 -23.73
N PHE A 340 27.22 9.79 -23.06
CA PHE A 340 26.15 10.57 -23.69
C PHE A 340 26.00 12.01 -23.22
N ASP A 341 26.56 12.36 -22.06
CA ASP A 341 26.50 13.73 -21.53
C ASP A 341 27.65 13.98 -20.56
N PRO A 342 28.88 14.09 -21.07
CA PRO A 342 30.07 14.28 -20.23
C PRO A 342 29.98 15.54 -19.36
N ASP A 343 29.34 16.59 -19.86
CA ASP A 343 29.25 17.89 -19.20
C ASP A 343 27.95 18.00 -18.33
N GLY A 344 27.02 17.06 -18.47
CA GLY A 344 25.74 17.04 -17.74
C GLY A 344 24.75 18.12 -18.15
N ASP A 345 24.96 18.79 -19.28
CA ASP A 345 24.11 19.91 -19.71
C ASP A 345 22.71 19.45 -20.15
N ALA A 346 22.64 18.29 -20.82
CA ALA A 346 21.36 17.70 -21.19
C ALA A 346 20.58 17.27 -19.95
N GLU A 347 21.22 16.68 -18.94
CA GLU A 347 20.61 16.32 -17.66
C GLU A 347 20.11 17.53 -16.90
N LYS A 348 20.90 18.61 -16.78
CA LYS A 348 20.49 19.89 -16.19
C LYS A 348 19.31 20.50 -16.91
N SER A 349 19.33 20.50 -18.25
CA SER A 349 18.23 21.02 -19.07
C SER A 349 16.95 20.22 -18.87
N ALA A 350 17.03 18.91 -18.79
CA ALA A 350 15.89 18.02 -18.52
C ALA A 350 15.33 18.24 -17.10
N LEU A 351 16.20 18.29 -16.08
CA LEU A 351 15.81 18.61 -14.71
C LEU A 351 15.10 19.98 -14.63
N LYS A 352 15.67 20.99 -15.27
CA LYS A 352 15.05 22.34 -15.35
C LYS A 352 13.66 22.30 -15.97
N THR A 353 13.53 21.63 -17.12
CA THR A 353 12.25 21.53 -17.84
C THR A 353 11.20 20.82 -16.98
N PHE A 354 11.55 19.72 -16.36
CA PHE A 354 10.68 18.95 -15.47
C PHE A 354 10.29 19.78 -14.24
N ALA A 355 11.27 20.33 -13.52
CA ALA A 355 11.06 21.09 -12.29
C ALA A 355 10.16 22.33 -12.51
N MET A 356 10.39 23.09 -13.58
CA MET A 356 9.55 24.26 -13.92
C MET A 356 8.07 23.89 -14.15
N ARG A 357 7.81 22.74 -14.77
CA ARG A 357 6.44 22.29 -15.05
C ARG A 357 5.78 21.69 -13.82
N SER A 358 6.53 20.90 -13.06
CA SER A 358 6.07 20.29 -11.83
C SER A 358 5.79 21.36 -10.76
N SER A 359 6.71 22.32 -10.54
CA SER A 359 6.49 23.43 -9.59
C SER A 359 5.25 24.27 -9.93
N LYS A 360 5.09 24.62 -11.21
CA LYS A 360 3.91 25.36 -11.67
C LYS A 360 2.60 24.60 -11.41
N ARG A 361 2.58 23.29 -11.65
CA ARG A 361 1.41 22.42 -11.42
C ARG A 361 1.00 22.37 -9.96
N HIS A 362 1.98 22.33 -9.04
CA HIS A 362 1.77 22.31 -7.60
C HIS A 362 1.67 23.72 -6.97
N GLY A 363 1.70 24.79 -7.79
CA GLY A 363 1.63 26.16 -7.29
C GLY A 363 2.84 26.60 -6.46
N CYS A 364 4.00 25.96 -6.67
CA CYS A 364 5.23 26.30 -5.97
C CYS A 364 5.94 27.49 -6.61
N GLU A 365 6.63 28.26 -5.79
CA GLU A 365 7.38 29.47 -6.14
C GLU A 365 8.86 29.33 -5.76
N ASP A 366 9.68 30.35 -6.09
CA ASP A 366 11.10 30.41 -5.72
C ASP A 366 11.90 29.16 -6.16
N LEU A 367 11.67 28.67 -7.39
CA LEU A 367 12.40 27.53 -7.93
C LEU A 367 13.89 27.84 -8.06
N GLN A 368 14.72 27.06 -7.39
CA GLN A 368 16.18 27.12 -7.47
C GLN A 368 16.73 25.80 -8.04
N LEU A 369 17.66 25.90 -8.98
CA LEU A 369 18.21 24.76 -9.72
C LEU A 369 19.76 24.86 -9.77
N PRO A 370 20.45 23.72 -9.94
CA PRO A 370 21.92 23.68 -10.00
C PRO A 370 22.53 24.29 -11.26
#